data_dd650c75e7f6c3f51c9081eb9362da21
#
_entry.id   dd650c75e7f6c3f51c9081eb9362da21
#
_cell.length_a   1.000
_cell.length_b   1.000
_cell.length_c   1.000
_cell.angle_alpha   90.00
_cell.angle_beta   90.00
_cell.angle_gamma   90.00
#
_symmetry.space_group_name_H-M   'P 1'
#
loop_
_entity.id
_entity.type
_entity.pdbx_description
1 polymer ?
#
loop_
_entity_poly.entity_id
_entity_poly.type
_entity_poly.pdbx_seq_one_letter_code
_entity_poly.pdbx_strand_id
1 'polypeptide(L)'
;SGGNITVTWAIGHLLEQASPDAYGEQFGKPWRADVLPVLPDNWKMVVKPQTRDQFTVISKLLKQAGEVIIATDADREGEVIARELLAYCGYRGAVRRLWLSALDEASVREALAGILPGENTAKLYDAGLGRSRADWLIGMNLTRLYTLIARESGVSDVLSVGRVQTPTLAIVVNRDKEIAD
;
A
#
# COMPACT_ATOMS: atom_id res chain seq x y z
N SER A 1 27.79 -7.52 -23.89
CA SER A 1 26.57 -8.32 -24.10
C SER A 1 25.39 -7.41 -23.82
N GLY A 2 24.69 -6.95 -24.88
CA GLY A 2 23.50 -6.14 -24.77
C GLY A 2 22.33 -7.01 -24.27
N GLY A 3 22.01 -6.95 -22.99
CA GLY A 3 20.82 -7.57 -22.48
C GLY A 3 19.57 -6.82 -22.97
N ASN A 4 18.50 -7.55 -23.27
CA ASN A 4 17.22 -6.95 -23.63
C ASN A 4 16.63 -6.25 -22.39
N ILE A 5 16.36 -4.96 -22.52
CA ILE A 5 15.64 -4.17 -21.50
C ILE A 5 14.15 -4.23 -21.84
N THR A 6 13.35 -4.62 -20.87
CA THR A 6 11.88 -4.55 -20.94
C THR A 6 11.38 -3.54 -19.92
N VAL A 7 10.59 -2.58 -20.35
CA VAL A 7 9.95 -1.59 -19.48
C VAL A 7 8.50 -1.98 -19.26
N THR A 8 8.07 -1.96 -18.01
CA THR A 8 6.68 -2.13 -17.60
C THR A 8 6.34 -1.09 -16.52
N TRP A 9 5.09 -1.00 -16.14
CA TRP A 9 4.63 0.04 -15.20
C TRP A 9 3.64 -0.53 -14.18
N ALA A 10 3.49 0.17 -13.05
CA ALA A 10 2.45 -0.05 -12.08
C ALA A 10 1.47 1.14 -12.10
N ILE A 11 0.19 0.86 -12.03
CA ILE A 11 -0.88 1.88 -11.91
C ILE A 11 -1.22 2.00 -10.43
N GLY A 12 -0.34 2.66 -9.65
CA GLY A 12 -0.41 2.67 -8.20
C GLY A 12 -0.20 1.25 -7.61
N HIS A 13 -0.74 0.99 -6.43
CA HIS A 13 -0.67 -0.34 -5.80
C HIS A 13 -1.50 -1.38 -6.57
N LEU A 14 -0.84 -2.45 -7.03
CA LEU A 14 -1.49 -3.60 -7.66
C LEU A 14 -1.96 -4.63 -6.61
N LEU A 15 -1.39 -4.55 -5.43
CA LEU A 15 -1.73 -5.37 -4.27
C LEU A 15 -2.45 -4.56 -3.21
N GLU A 16 -3.16 -5.23 -2.33
CA GLU A 16 -3.77 -4.65 -1.14
C GLU A 16 -3.70 -5.63 0.03
N GLN A 17 -3.77 -5.10 1.25
CA GLN A 17 -3.88 -5.94 2.45
C GLN A 17 -5.19 -6.74 2.38
N ALA A 18 -5.11 -8.03 2.69
CA ALA A 18 -6.28 -8.89 2.70
C ALA A 18 -7.33 -8.38 3.71
N SER A 19 -8.60 -8.65 3.39
CA SER A 19 -9.70 -8.36 4.30
C SER A 19 -9.63 -9.23 5.57
N PRO A 20 -10.26 -8.82 6.67
CA PRO A 20 -10.19 -9.53 7.95
C PRO A 20 -10.64 -10.98 7.91
N ASP A 21 -11.62 -11.33 7.09
CA ASP A 21 -12.09 -12.69 6.91
C ASP A 21 -11.02 -13.65 6.35
N ALA A 22 -10.01 -13.12 5.65
CA ALA A 22 -8.85 -13.91 5.24
C ALA A 22 -7.98 -14.41 6.40
N TYR A 23 -8.15 -13.83 7.60
CA TYR A 23 -7.43 -14.20 8.82
C TYR A 23 -8.27 -15.12 9.76
N GLY A 24 -9.54 -15.32 9.43
CA GLY A 24 -10.46 -16.19 10.15
C GLY A 24 -11.91 -15.84 9.85
N GLU A 25 -12.76 -16.85 9.68
CA GLU A 25 -14.18 -16.67 9.35
C GLU A 25 -14.93 -15.81 10.38
N GLN A 26 -14.51 -15.89 11.67
CA GLN A 26 -15.08 -15.07 12.76
C GLN A 26 -14.88 -13.55 12.54
N PHE A 27 -13.92 -13.16 11.71
CA PHE A 27 -13.67 -11.78 11.36
C PHE A 27 -14.46 -11.31 10.13
N GLY A 28 -15.29 -12.17 9.55
CA GLY A 28 -16.21 -11.84 8.46
C GLY A 28 -17.44 -11.04 8.91
N LYS A 29 -18.44 -10.95 8.02
CA LYS A 29 -19.75 -10.38 8.35
C LYS A 29 -20.69 -11.49 8.85
N PRO A 30 -21.62 -11.18 9.79
CA PRO A 30 -21.79 -9.88 10.47
C PRO A 30 -20.65 -9.57 11.44
N TRP A 31 -20.30 -8.29 11.56
CA TRP A 31 -19.26 -7.88 12.50
C TRP A 31 -19.69 -8.09 13.94
N ARG A 32 -18.73 -8.44 14.79
CA ARG A 32 -18.93 -8.73 16.22
C ARG A 32 -17.85 -8.03 17.03
N ALA A 33 -18.24 -7.49 18.18
CA ALA A 33 -17.31 -6.77 19.08
C ALA A 33 -16.39 -7.73 19.85
N ASP A 34 -16.87 -8.92 20.18
CA ASP A 34 -16.14 -9.92 20.97
C ASP A 34 -14.93 -10.55 20.26
N VAL A 35 -14.81 -10.37 18.94
CA VAL A 35 -13.67 -10.82 18.14
C VAL A 35 -12.66 -9.72 17.81
N LEU A 36 -12.88 -8.51 18.29
CA LEU A 36 -11.96 -7.39 18.11
C LEU A 36 -10.94 -7.32 19.27
N PRO A 37 -9.73 -6.87 19.03
CA PRO A 37 -9.20 -6.41 17.74
C PRO A 37 -8.74 -7.57 16.83
N VAL A 38 -8.85 -7.39 15.51
CA VAL A 38 -8.22 -8.26 14.52
C VAL A 38 -6.73 -7.90 14.44
N LEU A 39 -5.89 -8.82 14.84
CA LEU A 39 -4.42 -8.65 14.86
C LEU A 39 -3.79 -9.78 14.05
N PRO A 40 -3.39 -9.54 12.79
CA PRO A 40 -2.77 -10.57 11.97
C PRO A 40 -1.37 -10.94 12.45
N ASP A 41 -1.12 -12.21 12.76
CA ASP A 41 0.24 -12.72 13.00
C ASP A 41 1.06 -12.74 11.71
N ASN A 42 0.42 -13.13 10.61
CA ASN A 42 1.02 -13.17 9.28
C ASN A 42 0.20 -12.34 8.31
N TRP A 43 0.80 -11.27 7.81
CA TRP A 43 0.17 -10.37 6.87
C TRP A 43 -0.03 -11.01 5.49
N LYS A 44 -1.25 -10.93 4.98
CA LYS A 44 -1.61 -11.45 3.67
C LYS A 44 -1.89 -10.29 2.71
N MET A 45 -1.32 -10.38 1.51
CA MET A 45 -1.60 -9.47 0.41
C MET A 45 -2.44 -10.19 -0.64
N VAL A 46 -3.29 -9.45 -1.32
CA VAL A 46 -4.10 -9.94 -2.43
C VAL A 46 -3.95 -9.03 -3.64
N VAL A 47 -4.06 -9.61 -4.83
CA VAL A 47 -4.05 -8.84 -6.08
C VAL A 47 -5.39 -8.16 -6.24
N LYS A 48 -5.38 -6.84 -6.43
CA LYS A 48 -6.59 -6.07 -6.70
C LYS A 48 -7.24 -6.55 -7.99
N PRO A 49 -8.56 -6.81 -8.01
CA PRO A 49 -9.25 -7.27 -9.21
C PRO A 49 -9.02 -6.36 -10.44
N GLN A 50 -9.02 -5.05 -10.22
CA GLN A 50 -8.89 -4.03 -11.26
C GLN A 50 -7.50 -3.99 -11.91
N THR A 51 -6.46 -4.49 -11.21
CA THR A 51 -5.07 -4.46 -11.68
C THR A 51 -4.52 -5.84 -12.04
N ARG A 52 -5.37 -6.87 -12.05
CA ARG A 52 -4.98 -8.27 -12.24
C ARG A 52 -4.24 -8.49 -13.56
N ASP A 53 -4.67 -7.85 -14.62
CA ASP A 53 -4.04 -8.02 -15.95
C ASP A 53 -2.61 -7.47 -15.93
N GLN A 54 -2.43 -6.27 -15.41
CA GLN A 54 -1.11 -5.66 -15.28
C GLN A 54 -0.20 -6.44 -14.31
N PHE A 55 -0.76 -6.92 -13.19
CA PHE A 55 -0.05 -7.82 -12.28
C PHE A 55 0.44 -9.08 -13.00
N THR A 56 -0.40 -9.68 -13.85
CA THR A 56 -0.04 -10.88 -14.61
C THR A 56 1.14 -10.62 -15.56
N VAL A 57 1.16 -9.46 -16.23
CA VAL A 57 2.27 -9.04 -17.09
C VAL A 57 3.56 -8.95 -16.27
N ILE A 58 3.53 -8.18 -15.17
CA ILE A 58 4.70 -7.97 -14.30
C ILE A 58 5.20 -9.31 -13.74
N SER A 59 4.31 -10.15 -13.24
CA SER A 59 4.66 -11.45 -12.67
C SER A 59 5.37 -12.37 -13.69
N LYS A 60 4.93 -12.34 -14.97
CA LYS A 60 5.60 -13.08 -16.05
C LYS A 60 7.00 -12.53 -16.33
N LEU A 61 7.15 -11.20 -16.38
CA LEU A 61 8.44 -10.55 -16.62
C LEU A 61 9.42 -10.83 -15.49
N LEU A 62 8.97 -10.74 -14.23
CA LEU A 62 9.82 -11.01 -13.05
C LEU A 62 10.38 -12.43 -13.03
N LYS A 63 9.66 -13.42 -13.55
CA LYS A 63 10.14 -14.81 -13.63
C LYS A 63 11.32 -14.99 -14.61
N GLN A 64 11.49 -14.06 -15.54
CA GLN A 64 12.52 -14.10 -16.58
C GLN A 64 13.64 -13.08 -16.35
N ALA A 65 13.41 -12.10 -15.46
CA ALA A 65 14.34 -11.02 -15.21
C ALA A 65 15.53 -11.48 -14.35
N GLY A 66 16.72 -11.29 -14.82
CA GLY A 66 17.95 -11.48 -14.03
C GLY A 66 18.21 -10.30 -13.09
N GLU A 67 17.79 -9.10 -13.49
CA GLU A 67 17.90 -7.86 -12.72
C GLU A 67 16.63 -7.04 -12.89
N VAL A 68 16.24 -6.33 -11.83
CA VAL A 68 15.12 -5.37 -11.85
C VAL A 68 15.63 -4.00 -11.44
N ILE A 69 15.29 -2.99 -12.24
CA ILE A 69 15.49 -1.58 -11.90
C ILE A 69 14.16 -0.99 -11.50
N ILE A 70 14.00 -0.64 -10.23
CA ILE A 70 12.83 0.07 -9.72
C ILE A 70 12.92 1.53 -10.19
N ALA A 71 11.91 1.97 -10.94
CA ALA A 71 11.80 3.32 -11.50
C ALA A 71 10.47 4.01 -11.16
N THR A 72 9.84 3.57 -10.08
CA THR A 72 8.67 4.24 -9.48
C THR A 72 9.08 5.58 -8.86
N ASP A 73 8.10 6.39 -8.42
CA ASP A 73 8.35 7.69 -7.81
C ASP A 73 9.45 7.64 -6.75
N ALA A 74 10.24 8.71 -6.68
CA ALA A 74 11.40 8.82 -5.78
C ALA A 74 10.95 9.13 -4.35
N ASP A 75 10.10 8.28 -3.79
CA ASP A 75 9.57 8.43 -2.45
C ASP A 75 9.29 7.06 -1.79
N ARG A 76 8.76 7.12 -0.58
CA ARG A 76 8.40 5.94 0.21
C ARG A 76 7.29 5.12 -0.45
N GLU A 77 6.31 5.77 -1.07
CA GLU A 77 5.17 5.11 -1.71
C GLU A 77 5.61 4.32 -2.95
N GLY A 78 6.46 4.94 -3.79
CA GLY A 78 7.04 4.25 -4.93
C GLY A 78 7.86 3.03 -4.55
N GLU A 79 8.60 3.08 -3.43
CA GLU A 79 9.30 1.90 -2.90
C GLU A 79 8.34 0.79 -2.47
N VAL A 80 7.24 1.13 -1.79
CA VAL A 80 6.24 0.15 -1.36
C VAL A 80 5.60 -0.52 -2.56
N ILE A 81 5.13 0.25 -3.56
CA ILE A 81 4.50 -0.27 -4.78
C ILE A 81 5.39 -1.32 -5.46
N ALA A 82 6.68 -1.00 -5.65
CA ALA A 82 7.59 -1.88 -6.35
C ALA A 82 7.98 -3.11 -5.51
N ARG A 83 8.36 -2.91 -4.25
CA ARG A 83 8.89 -3.99 -3.41
C ARG A 83 7.82 -4.97 -2.95
N GLU A 84 6.58 -4.52 -2.76
CA GLU A 84 5.46 -5.43 -2.51
C GLU A 84 5.29 -6.42 -3.67
N LEU A 85 5.41 -5.96 -4.93
CA LEU A 85 5.34 -6.82 -6.11
C LEU A 85 6.50 -7.82 -6.16
N LEU A 86 7.73 -7.36 -5.89
CA LEU A 86 8.90 -8.23 -5.86
C LEU A 86 8.76 -9.31 -4.77
N ALA A 87 8.34 -8.92 -3.57
CA ALA A 87 8.13 -9.82 -2.45
C ALA A 87 7.00 -10.82 -2.73
N TYR A 88 5.86 -10.35 -3.23
CA TYR A 88 4.70 -11.19 -3.55
C TYR A 88 5.00 -12.21 -4.66
N CYS A 89 5.76 -11.81 -5.67
CA CYS A 89 6.20 -12.70 -6.76
C CYS A 89 7.39 -13.59 -6.36
N GLY A 90 7.95 -13.45 -5.15
CA GLY A 90 9.11 -14.22 -4.68
C GLY A 90 10.38 -13.93 -5.48
N TYR A 91 10.55 -12.72 -6.03
CA TYR A 91 11.72 -12.35 -6.81
C TYR A 91 12.98 -12.37 -5.94
N ARG A 92 14.05 -12.99 -6.47
CA ARG A 92 15.34 -13.19 -5.77
C ARG A 92 16.55 -12.65 -6.55
N GLY A 93 16.31 -12.07 -7.72
CA GLY A 93 17.36 -11.48 -8.55
C GLY A 93 17.89 -10.16 -8.00
N ALA A 94 18.87 -9.59 -8.71
CA ALA A 94 19.43 -8.29 -8.37
C ALA A 94 18.38 -7.19 -8.50
N VAL A 95 18.37 -6.25 -7.55
CA VAL A 95 17.48 -5.08 -7.53
C VAL A 95 18.32 -3.82 -7.49
N ARG A 96 18.02 -2.90 -8.40
CA ARG A 96 18.63 -1.57 -8.46
C ARG A 96 17.54 -0.50 -8.44
N ARG A 97 17.91 0.73 -8.16
CA ARG A 97 16.98 1.85 -8.02
C ARG A 97 17.37 3.00 -8.95
N LEU A 98 16.49 3.34 -9.86
CA LEU A 98 16.53 4.60 -10.59
C LEU A 98 15.79 5.66 -9.76
N TRP A 99 16.56 6.54 -9.09
CA TRP A 99 16.00 7.61 -8.25
C TRP A 99 15.82 8.87 -9.09
N LEU A 100 14.58 9.14 -9.50
CA LEU A 100 14.25 10.24 -10.42
C LEU A 100 13.29 11.20 -9.75
N SER A 101 13.77 12.42 -9.44
CA SER A 101 12.99 13.45 -8.77
C SER A 101 12.38 14.47 -9.73
N ALA A 102 12.85 14.54 -10.98
CA ALA A 102 12.35 15.42 -12.02
C ALA A 102 12.38 14.70 -13.38
N LEU A 103 11.46 15.08 -14.28
CA LEU A 103 11.28 14.43 -15.59
C LEU A 103 11.90 15.19 -16.76
N ASP A 104 12.71 16.22 -16.48
CA ASP A 104 13.47 16.90 -17.53
C ASP A 104 14.62 16.02 -18.03
N GLU A 105 15.07 16.26 -19.25
CA GLU A 105 16.06 15.42 -19.93
C GLU A 105 17.40 15.32 -19.18
N ALA A 106 17.85 16.40 -18.55
CA ALA A 106 19.11 16.42 -17.82
C ALA A 106 19.04 15.54 -16.57
N SER A 107 17.97 15.69 -15.78
CA SER A 107 17.70 14.87 -14.59
C SER A 107 17.55 13.38 -14.92
N VAL A 108 16.88 13.05 -16.01
CA VAL A 108 16.75 11.65 -16.47
C VAL A 108 18.12 11.07 -16.86
N ARG A 109 18.95 11.80 -17.59
CA ARG A 109 20.29 11.35 -17.96
C ARG A 109 21.20 11.15 -16.75
N GLU A 110 21.15 12.07 -15.79
CA GLU A 110 21.92 11.95 -14.56
C GLU A 110 21.47 10.74 -13.73
N ALA A 111 20.16 10.55 -13.53
CA ALA A 111 19.64 9.41 -12.80
C ALA A 111 19.99 8.05 -13.47
N LEU A 112 19.96 8.00 -14.81
CA LEU A 112 20.36 6.80 -15.55
C LEU A 112 21.85 6.49 -15.42
N ALA A 113 22.71 7.52 -15.35
CA ALA A 113 24.13 7.36 -15.10
C ALA A 113 24.45 6.94 -13.66
N GLY A 114 23.57 7.31 -12.70
CA GLY A 114 23.74 7.10 -11.27
C GLY A 114 22.77 6.08 -10.66
N ILE A 115 22.39 5.01 -11.37
CA ILE A 115 21.47 3.98 -10.82
C ILE A 115 22.04 3.39 -9.53
N LEU A 116 21.27 3.50 -8.44
CA LEU A 116 21.66 3.12 -7.09
C LEU A 116 21.50 1.60 -6.84
N PRO A 117 22.29 1.02 -5.92
CA PRO A 117 21.96 -0.27 -5.32
C PRO A 117 20.57 -0.24 -4.65
N GLY A 118 19.80 -1.31 -4.77
CA GLY A 118 18.44 -1.36 -4.22
C GLY A 118 18.39 -1.25 -2.69
N GLU A 119 19.43 -1.66 -1.99
CA GLU A 119 19.54 -1.57 -0.52
C GLU A 119 19.55 -0.14 0.00
N ASN A 120 19.98 0.85 -0.80
CA ASN A 120 20.04 2.25 -0.39
C ASN A 120 18.66 2.83 -0.01
N THR A 121 17.59 2.30 -0.60
CA THR A 121 16.22 2.77 -0.39
C THR A 121 15.34 1.76 0.35
N ALA A 122 15.87 0.60 0.76
CA ALA A 122 15.11 -0.46 1.41
C ALA A 122 14.38 0.00 2.68
N LYS A 123 15.00 0.88 3.48
CA LYS A 123 14.39 1.42 4.70
C LYS A 123 13.12 2.25 4.44
N LEU A 124 12.98 2.84 3.25
CA LEU A 124 11.76 3.56 2.87
C LEU A 124 10.60 2.57 2.69
N TYR A 125 10.87 1.40 2.15
CA TYR A 125 9.88 0.31 2.07
C TYR A 125 9.43 -0.12 3.46
N ASP A 126 10.34 -0.37 4.39
CA ASP A 126 10.00 -0.80 5.75
C ASP A 126 9.12 0.24 6.45
N ALA A 127 9.46 1.53 6.31
CA ALA A 127 8.68 2.63 6.85
C ALA A 127 7.28 2.73 6.21
N GLY A 128 7.18 2.54 4.89
CA GLY A 128 5.92 2.53 4.16
C GLY A 128 5.04 1.35 4.53
N LEU A 129 5.61 0.16 4.62
CA LEU A 129 4.92 -1.05 5.04
C LEU A 129 4.39 -0.94 6.48
N GLY A 130 5.21 -0.41 7.40
CA GLY A 130 4.79 -0.15 8.78
C GLY A 130 3.60 0.81 8.85
N ARG A 131 3.61 1.88 8.04
CA ARG A 131 2.48 2.80 7.93
C ARG A 131 1.23 2.11 7.38
N SER A 132 1.35 1.36 6.29
CA SER A 132 0.22 0.65 5.66
C SER A 132 -0.45 -0.31 6.65
N ARG A 133 0.34 -1.05 7.42
CA ARG A 133 -0.17 -1.97 8.46
C ARG A 133 -0.83 -1.23 9.61
N ALA A 134 -0.26 -0.11 10.06
CA ALA A 134 -0.87 0.73 11.10
C ALA A 134 -2.21 1.32 10.64
N ASP A 135 -2.29 1.79 9.39
CA ASP A 135 -3.53 2.30 8.80
C ASP A 135 -4.59 1.20 8.70
N TRP A 136 -4.21 -0.03 8.32
CA TRP A 136 -5.12 -1.17 8.30
C TRP A 136 -5.62 -1.53 9.70
N LEU A 137 -4.71 -1.65 10.69
CA LEU A 137 -5.07 -2.02 12.07
C LEU A 137 -6.04 -1.00 12.68
N ILE A 138 -5.72 0.28 12.59
CA ILE A 138 -6.54 1.35 13.15
C ILE A 138 -7.86 1.46 12.38
N GLY A 139 -7.80 1.58 11.07
CA GLY A 139 -8.98 1.77 10.23
C GLY A 139 -9.94 0.60 10.32
N MET A 140 -9.43 -0.62 10.25
CA MET A 140 -10.26 -1.82 10.25
C MET A 140 -10.92 -2.08 11.60
N ASN A 141 -10.16 -2.00 12.69
CA ASN A 141 -10.69 -2.30 14.01
C ASN A 141 -11.61 -1.19 14.54
N LEU A 142 -11.20 0.09 14.42
CA LEU A 142 -11.99 1.20 14.94
C LEU A 142 -13.25 1.46 14.10
N THR A 143 -13.19 1.31 12.77
CA THR A 143 -14.39 1.40 11.94
C THR A 143 -15.44 0.40 12.38
N ARG A 144 -15.05 -0.85 12.63
CA ARG A 144 -15.97 -1.88 13.09
C ARG A 144 -16.51 -1.60 14.48
N LEU A 145 -15.62 -1.27 15.41
CA LEU A 145 -16.01 -0.99 16.80
C LEU A 145 -17.02 0.18 16.89
N TYR A 146 -16.68 1.32 16.29
CA TYR A 146 -17.56 2.50 16.33
C TYR A 146 -18.86 2.29 15.57
N THR A 147 -18.84 1.54 14.47
CA THR A 147 -20.06 1.17 13.76
C THR A 147 -20.97 0.29 14.62
N LEU A 148 -20.42 -0.68 15.35
CA LEU A 148 -21.19 -1.54 16.24
C LEU A 148 -21.81 -0.75 17.40
N ILE A 149 -21.04 0.13 18.06
CA ILE A 149 -21.54 1.00 19.12
C ILE A 149 -22.66 1.92 18.60
N ALA A 150 -22.48 2.52 17.42
CA ALA A 150 -23.48 3.42 16.85
C ALA A 150 -24.79 2.70 16.49
N ARG A 151 -24.72 1.43 16.08
CA ARG A 151 -25.89 0.60 15.81
C ARG A 151 -26.75 0.38 17.02
N GLU A 152 -26.16 0.29 18.22
CA GLU A 152 -26.92 0.22 19.49
C GLU A 152 -27.77 1.49 19.73
N SER A 153 -27.35 2.62 19.14
CA SER A 153 -28.08 3.89 19.17
C SER A 153 -28.97 4.12 17.93
N GLY A 154 -29.19 3.10 17.10
CA GLY A 154 -30.07 3.15 15.93
C GLY A 154 -29.42 3.70 14.64
N VAL A 155 -28.13 3.96 14.62
CA VAL A 155 -27.41 4.38 13.39
C VAL A 155 -27.15 3.19 12.50
N SER A 156 -27.62 3.24 11.26
CA SER A 156 -27.45 2.15 10.27
C SER A 156 -26.17 2.23 9.45
N ASP A 157 -25.59 3.43 9.34
CA ASP A 157 -24.42 3.70 8.52
C ASP A 157 -23.12 3.14 9.10
N VAL A 158 -22.14 2.93 8.22
CA VAL A 158 -20.78 2.57 8.62
C VAL A 158 -20.03 3.83 9.04
N LEU A 159 -19.58 3.87 10.29
CA LEU A 159 -18.75 4.95 10.80
C LEU A 159 -17.27 4.66 10.50
N SER A 160 -16.83 5.16 9.36
CA SER A 160 -15.45 4.97 8.90
C SER A 160 -14.46 5.78 9.77
N VAL A 161 -13.43 5.09 10.28
CA VAL A 161 -12.35 5.68 11.06
C VAL A 161 -11.03 5.47 10.34
N GLY A 162 -10.19 6.50 10.30
CA GLY A 162 -8.86 6.41 9.70
C GLY A 162 -7.92 7.47 10.26
N ARG A 163 -6.62 7.17 10.25
CA ARG A 163 -5.58 8.04 10.81
C ARG A 163 -5.49 9.42 10.14
N VAL A 164 -5.92 9.56 8.91
CA VAL A 164 -5.93 10.82 8.17
C VAL A 164 -7.34 11.39 8.10
N GLN A 165 -8.30 10.60 7.63
CA GLN A 165 -9.67 11.09 7.40
C GLN A 165 -10.37 11.58 8.68
N THR A 166 -10.18 10.90 9.80
CA THR A 166 -10.87 11.30 11.05
C THR A 166 -10.35 12.63 11.62
N PRO A 167 -9.03 12.86 11.75
CA PRO A 167 -8.51 14.17 12.11
C PRO A 167 -8.88 15.28 11.12
N THR A 168 -8.86 15.00 9.82
CA THR A 168 -9.25 15.96 8.79
C THR A 168 -10.72 16.36 8.96
N LEU A 169 -11.62 15.40 9.16
CA LEU A 169 -13.02 15.67 9.44
C LEU A 169 -13.20 16.51 10.72
N ALA A 170 -12.46 16.20 11.77
CA ALA A 170 -12.51 16.96 13.01
C ALA A 170 -12.10 18.42 12.82
N ILE A 171 -11.07 18.69 12.02
CA ILE A 171 -10.64 20.06 11.67
C ILE A 171 -11.76 20.81 10.93
N VAL A 172 -12.39 20.18 9.94
CA VAL A 172 -13.49 20.76 9.17
C VAL A 172 -14.68 21.08 10.09
N VAL A 173 -15.12 20.10 10.89
CA VAL A 173 -16.24 20.29 11.83
C VAL A 173 -15.96 21.40 12.85
N ASN A 174 -14.74 21.48 13.39
CA ASN A 174 -14.38 22.54 14.32
C ASN A 174 -14.41 23.91 13.64
N ARG A 175 -13.93 23.98 12.39
CA ARG A 175 -13.98 25.24 11.62
C ARG A 175 -15.42 25.67 11.32
N ASP A 176 -16.30 24.75 10.96
CA ASP A 176 -17.71 25.05 10.73
C ASP A 176 -18.39 25.59 11.99
N LYS A 177 -18.07 25.04 13.17
CA LYS A 177 -18.58 25.56 14.45
C LYS A 177 -18.08 26.97 14.73
N GLU A 178 -16.78 27.24 14.57
CA GLU A 178 -16.21 28.58 14.74
C GLU A 178 -16.82 29.64 13.82
N ILE A 179 -17.33 29.26 12.65
CA ILE A 179 -17.99 30.17 11.71
C ILE A 179 -19.45 30.39 12.10
N ALA A 180 -20.11 29.43 12.74
CA ALA A 180 -21.50 29.49 13.13
C ALA A 180 -21.73 30.29 14.46
N ASP A 181 -20.70 30.39 15.29
CA ASP A 181 -20.66 31.19 16.52
C ASP A 181 -20.37 32.67 16.21
#